data_62bb37483a095f7d121e0b53bd5c5e73
#
_entry.id   62bb37483a095f7d121e0b53bd5c5e73
#
_cell.length_a   1.000
_cell.length_b   1.000
_cell.length_c   1.000
_cell.angle_alpha   90.00
_cell.angle_beta   90.00
_cell.angle_gamma   90.00
#
_symmetry.space_group_name_H-M   'P 1'
#
loop_
_entity.id
_entity.type
_entity.pdbx_description
1 polymer ?
#
loop_
_entity_poly.entity_id
_entity_poly.type
_entity_poly.pdbx_seq_one_letter_code
_entity_poly.pdbx_strand_id
1 'polypeptide(L)'
;MSDDPFIVITADTHAGASIDAYREYLDPQYRADFDAWRGSYKNPSKKHVGSKKSKNWDSEERMSDLLSDGVVGEVIFPNTVPPFYDAAFHVSPPPSPQQYEHQLAGMRAHNRWLAEFCAEQPVRRAGIGLIHLNNIDDAIEDVEWIAKHDLRGGVLLPLPSPAEVHLKPLNHPDYDRLWAAIQDAGLVMNQHSGQGSPSYGPGQGSSALWAMEMSFFIQRGYSHLIMGGVFERFPKLRYILTESGSAWAPRLMQQMDGMYMAWKAGYIGEIDTSKDPALKEPPSFYARRNCWYGASFPSVADIKGREAVGIDRVLWGNDYPHYEGCYPYSRENMRFAFSDIDEKEVRMMLGENAAKLYNFDLEALKPLAAQVNIRPRDVAVPLTEIPADSTCITFQRARAEQMMAAR
;
A
#
# COMPACT_ATOMS: atom_id res chain seq x y z
N MET A 1 4.85 -21.89 23.25
CA MET A 1 5.57 -21.06 22.28
C MET A 1 6.69 -21.90 21.69
N SER A 2 6.84 -21.87 20.37
CA SER A 2 7.96 -22.55 19.70
C SER A 2 9.25 -21.73 19.87
N ASP A 3 10.39 -22.36 19.60
CA ASP A 3 11.69 -21.65 19.56
C ASP A 3 12.03 -21.13 18.16
N ASP A 4 11.19 -21.42 17.15
CA ASP A 4 11.41 -21.01 15.77
C ASP A 4 11.18 -19.51 15.59
N PRO A 5 12.14 -18.75 15.06
CA PRO A 5 11.98 -17.32 14.80
C PRO A 5 10.82 -17.03 13.88
N PHE A 6 10.24 -15.83 14.00
CA PHE A 6 9.32 -15.31 13.02
C PHE A 6 10.06 -14.96 11.73
N ILE A 7 9.44 -15.26 10.59
CA ILE A 7 9.84 -14.72 9.28
C ILE A 7 9.05 -13.42 9.10
N VAL A 8 9.72 -12.29 9.29
CA VAL A 8 9.05 -10.97 9.22
C VAL A 8 9.20 -10.39 7.84
N ILE A 9 8.06 -10.25 7.16
CA ILE A 9 7.95 -9.60 5.85
C ILE A 9 7.11 -8.34 6.02
N THR A 10 7.71 -7.18 5.77
CA THR A 10 6.95 -5.94 5.77
C THR A 10 6.17 -5.80 4.47
N ALA A 11 4.85 -5.59 4.59
CA ALA A 11 3.97 -5.34 3.45
C ALA A 11 3.94 -3.87 3.03
N ASP A 12 4.79 -3.05 3.65
CA ASP A 12 4.86 -1.63 3.40
C ASP A 12 6.28 -1.11 3.59
N THR A 13 6.93 -0.81 2.48
CA THR A 13 8.16 -0.05 2.40
C THR A 13 8.17 0.79 1.15
N HIS A 14 9.08 1.75 1.10
CA HIS A 14 9.16 2.70 0.00
C HIS A 14 10.55 2.78 -0.59
N ALA A 15 10.62 2.84 -1.94
CA ALA A 15 11.88 3.01 -2.67
C ALA A 15 11.65 3.79 -3.98
N GLY A 16 12.76 4.19 -4.60
CA GLY A 16 12.78 4.87 -5.88
C GLY A 16 14.17 5.38 -6.18
N ALA A 17 14.56 5.50 -7.44
CA ALA A 17 15.84 6.04 -7.84
C ALA A 17 16.04 7.50 -7.39
N SER A 18 17.27 7.95 -7.34
CA SER A 18 17.51 9.40 -7.34
C SER A 18 16.95 10.03 -8.62
N ILE A 19 16.46 11.27 -8.54
CA ILE A 19 15.85 11.92 -9.72
C ILE A 19 16.76 11.88 -10.93
N ASP A 20 18.05 12.12 -10.73
CA ASP A 20 19.03 12.16 -11.85
C ASP A 20 19.28 10.76 -12.44
N ALA A 21 19.22 9.70 -11.63
CA ALA A 21 19.41 8.33 -12.10
C ALA A 21 18.27 7.85 -13.01
N TYR A 22 17.07 8.38 -12.87
CA TYR A 22 15.95 8.01 -13.76
C TYR A 22 16.19 8.31 -15.23
N ARG A 23 17.11 9.24 -15.56
CA ARG A 23 17.45 9.59 -16.94
C ARG A 23 17.86 8.37 -17.78
N GLU A 24 18.59 7.44 -17.18
CA GLU A 24 19.07 6.24 -17.89
C GLU A 24 17.94 5.23 -18.18
N TYR A 25 16.87 5.29 -17.40
CA TYR A 25 15.69 4.44 -17.55
C TYR A 25 14.63 5.02 -18.50
N LEU A 26 14.78 6.31 -18.91
CA LEU A 26 13.91 6.92 -19.91
C LEU A 26 14.24 6.45 -21.32
N ASP A 27 13.20 6.30 -22.14
CA ASP A 27 13.37 6.12 -23.56
C ASP A 27 14.16 7.32 -24.15
N PRO A 28 15.08 7.08 -25.08
CA PRO A 28 16.00 8.13 -25.57
C PRO A 28 15.35 9.41 -26.03
N GLN A 29 14.16 9.30 -26.60
CA GLN A 29 13.38 10.44 -27.11
C GLN A 29 12.96 11.46 -26.03
N TYR A 30 12.80 11.01 -24.78
CA TYR A 30 12.38 11.86 -23.66
C TYR A 30 13.54 12.45 -22.85
N ARG A 31 14.80 12.07 -23.12
CA ARG A 31 15.95 12.49 -22.32
C ARG A 31 16.22 13.99 -22.40
N ALA A 32 16.02 14.60 -23.56
CA ALA A 32 16.17 16.06 -23.72
C ALA A 32 15.11 16.83 -22.93
N ASP A 33 13.85 16.36 -22.97
CA ASP A 33 12.73 16.96 -22.22
C ASP A 33 12.94 16.76 -20.71
N PHE A 34 13.47 15.62 -20.31
CA PHE A 34 13.86 15.37 -18.91
C PHE A 34 14.95 16.35 -18.44
N ASP A 35 16.00 16.58 -19.23
CA ASP A 35 17.06 17.50 -18.87
C ASP A 35 16.51 18.94 -18.68
N ALA A 36 15.60 19.37 -19.54
CA ALA A 36 14.91 20.65 -19.43
C ALA A 36 14.00 20.73 -18.19
N TRP A 37 13.16 19.72 -17.96
CA TRP A 37 12.31 19.61 -16.76
C TRP A 37 13.15 19.58 -15.50
N ARG A 38 14.20 18.76 -15.45
CA ARG A 38 15.10 18.61 -14.29
C ARG A 38 15.78 19.92 -13.93
N GLY A 39 16.18 20.71 -14.91
CA GLY A 39 16.80 22.02 -14.72
C GLY A 39 15.88 23.03 -14.03
N SER A 40 14.57 22.92 -14.23
CA SER A 40 13.54 23.79 -13.64
C SER A 40 12.93 23.23 -12.36
N TYR A 41 12.99 21.92 -12.14
CA TYR A 41 12.34 21.23 -11.03
C TYR A 41 12.90 21.64 -9.67
N LYS A 42 12.01 22.05 -8.77
CA LYS A 42 12.32 22.33 -7.37
C LYS A 42 11.54 21.35 -6.50
N ASN A 43 12.26 20.45 -5.81
CA ASN A 43 11.63 19.50 -4.91
C ASN A 43 10.85 20.25 -3.79
N PRO A 44 9.52 20.16 -3.73
CA PRO A 44 8.72 20.83 -2.72
C PRO A 44 9.00 20.29 -1.30
N SER A 45 9.47 19.03 -1.23
CA SER A 45 9.73 18.32 0.03
C SER A 45 11.16 18.47 0.55
N LYS A 46 11.92 19.49 0.11
CA LYS A 46 13.33 19.73 0.55
C LYS A 46 13.51 19.84 2.07
N LYS A 47 12.45 20.12 2.81
CA LYS A 47 12.45 20.31 4.27
C LYS A 47 12.01 19.06 5.04
N HIS A 48 11.72 17.95 4.38
CA HIS A 48 11.39 16.72 5.11
C HIS A 48 12.60 16.23 5.88
N VAL A 49 12.43 16.25 7.16
CA VAL A 49 13.36 15.87 8.22
C VAL A 49 13.30 14.35 8.32
N GLY A 50 14.46 13.70 8.37
CA GLY A 50 14.51 12.41 9.04
C GLY A 50 15.12 11.26 8.27
N SER A 51 14.80 10.96 7.02
CA SER A 51 15.46 9.87 6.31
C SER A 51 16.58 10.35 5.40
N LYS A 52 17.73 9.70 5.44
CA LYS A 52 18.73 9.84 4.38
C LYS A 52 18.08 9.42 3.07
N LYS A 53 18.19 10.26 2.03
CA LYS A 53 17.60 9.97 0.72
C LYS A 53 18.13 8.67 0.10
N SER A 54 19.39 8.32 0.39
CA SER A 54 20.03 7.08 -0.05
C SER A 54 19.26 5.82 0.35
N LYS A 55 18.54 5.83 1.47
CA LYS A 55 17.70 4.70 1.92
C LYS A 55 16.63 4.27 0.90
N ASN A 56 16.34 5.11 -0.10
CA ASN A 56 15.41 4.78 -1.18
C ASN A 56 16.04 3.93 -2.29
N TRP A 57 17.38 4.01 -2.49
CA TRP A 57 18.06 3.36 -3.62
C TRP A 57 19.37 2.67 -3.27
N ASP A 58 19.96 2.91 -2.09
CA ASP A 58 21.13 2.20 -1.64
C ASP A 58 20.72 0.83 -1.09
N SER A 59 21.01 -0.20 -1.88
CA SER A 59 20.57 -1.56 -1.58
C SER A 59 21.26 -2.12 -0.33
N GLU A 60 22.54 -1.81 -0.10
CA GLU A 60 23.31 -2.33 1.04
C GLU A 60 22.86 -1.64 2.34
N GLU A 61 22.78 -0.30 2.35
CA GLU A 61 22.27 0.46 3.49
C GLU A 61 20.87 -0.03 3.88
N ARG A 62 19.97 -0.15 2.89
CA ARG A 62 18.61 -0.61 3.09
C ARG A 62 18.51 -2.01 3.68
N MET A 63 19.29 -2.96 3.14
CA MET A 63 19.28 -4.33 3.62
C MET A 63 19.85 -4.46 5.03
N SER A 64 20.88 -3.67 5.35
CA SER A 64 21.43 -3.60 6.71
C SER A 64 20.43 -3.03 7.70
N ASP A 65 19.76 -1.94 7.36
CA ASP A 65 18.73 -1.31 8.19
C ASP A 65 17.57 -2.27 8.48
N LEU A 66 16.99 -2.88 7.44
CA LEU A 66 15.86 -3.79 7.59
C LEU A 66 16.22 -5.04 8.41
N LEU A 67 17.40 -5.64 8.19
CA LEU A 67 17.84 -6.79 8.99
C LEU A 67 18.06 -6.40 10.46
N SER A 68 18.68 -5.26 10.73
CA SER A 68 18.88 -4.78 12.11
C SER A 68 17.56 -4.56 12.85
N ASP A 69 16.53 -4.13 12.13
CA ASP A 69 15.18 -3.87 12.63
C ASP A 69 14.29 -5.13 12.68
N GLY A 70 14.81 -6.25 12.17
CA GLY A 70 14.11 -7.54 12.28
C GLY A 70 13.39 -8.01 11.03
N VAL A 71 13.50 -7.30 9.91
CA VAL A 71 12.76 -7.54 8.67
C VAL A 71 13.61 -8.30 7.65
N VAL A 72 13.09 -9.39 7.11
CA VAL A 72 13.81 -10.24 6.16
C VAL A 72 13.27 -10.19 4.72
N GLY A 73 12.04 -9.69 4.54
CA GLY A 73 11.43 -9.48 3.22
C GLY A 73 10.60 -8.20 3.20
N GLU A 74 10.41 -7.62 2.01
CA GLU A 74 9.74 -6.34 1.84
C GLU A 74 8.89 -6.25 0.58
N VAL A 75 7.74 -5.59 0.69
CA VAL A 75 6.92 -5.14 -0.43
C VAL A 75 7.18 -3.65 -0.63
N ILE A 76 7.50 -3.25 -1.87
CA ILE A 76 8.06 -1.93 -2.15
C ILE A 76 7.08 -1.07 -2.95
N PHE A 77 6.64 0.02 -2.34
CA PHE A 77 5.89 1.13 -2.96
C PHE A 77 6.84 2.22 -3.50
N PRO A 78 6.36 3.08 -4.43
CA PRO A 78 7.16 4.21 -4.90
C PRO A 78 7.35 5.27 -3.81
N ASN A 79 8.52 5.94 -3.77
CA ASN A 79 8.80 7.03 -2.84
C ASN A 79 9.36 8.28 -3.51
N THR A 80 10.34 8.11 -4.40
CA THR A 80 10.98 9.27 -5.04
C THR A 80 10.10 9.81 -6.16
N VAL A 81 10.37 11.06 -6.57
CA VAL A 81 9.62 11.71 -7.65
C VAL A 81 10.08 11.15 -8.99
N PRO A 82 9.19 10.50 -9.76
CA PRO A 82 9.54 10.05 -11.11
C PRO A 82 9.73 11.24 -12.06
N PRO A 83 10.40 11.06 -13.22
CA PRO A 83 10.49 12.10 -14.24
C PRO A 83 9.14 12.72 -14.60
N PHE A 84 9.10 14.04 -14.74
CA PHE A 84 7.93 14.82 -15.12
C PHE A 84 6.78 14.90 -14.10
N TYR A 85 7.03 14.45 -12.86
CA TYR A 85 6.07 14.58 -11.75
C TYR A 85 6.51 15.69 -10.78
N ASP A 86 5.52 16.24 -10.08
CA ASP A 86 5.75 17.24 -9.05
C ASP A 86 5.92 16.65 -7.65
N ALA A 87 5.43 15.43 -7.44
CA ALA A 87 5.48 14.69 -6.18
C ALA A 87 5.70 13.19 -6.42
N ALA A 88 5.86 12.41 -5.36
CA ALA A 88 5.90 10.94 -5.44
C ALA A 88 4.60 10.40 -6.07
N PHE A 89 4.70 9.30 -6.82
CA PHE A 89 3.60 8.77 -7.63
C PHE A 89 2.31 8.53 -6.83
N HIS A 90 2.43 7.90 -5.64
CA HIS A 90 1.27 7.52 -4.82
C HIS A 90 0.46 8.71 -4.25
N VAL A 91 1.06 9.91 -4.20
CA VAL A 91 0.38 11.14 -3.76
C VAL A 91 0.15 12.13 -4.90
N SER A 92 0.62 11.81 -6.10
CA SER A 92 0.39 12.63 -7.29
C SER A 92 -1.03 12.38 -7.84
N PRO A 93 -1.73 13.43 -8.30
CA PRO A 93 -2.96 13.22 -9.07
C PRO A 93 -2.64 12.48 -10.37
N PRO A 94 -3.60 11.72 -10.92
CA PRO A 94 -3.47 11.17 -12.25
C PRO A 94 -3.17 12.27 -13.28
N PRO A 95 -2.35 11.99 -14.31
CA PRO A 95 -1.97 12.98 -15.31
C PRO A 95 -3.18 13.58 -16.03
N SER A 96 -3.15 14.88 -16.26
CA SER A 96 -4.06 15.49 -17.23
C SER A 96 -3.75 14.97 -18.65
N PRO A 97 -4.68 15.12 -19.62
CA PRO A 97 -4.41 14.71 -20.99
C PRO A 97 -3.14 15.33 -21.60
N GLN A 98 -2.77 16.54 -21.18
CA GLN A 98 -1.58 17.25 -21.65
C GLN A 98 -0.28 16.73 -21.04
N GLN A 99 -0.33 16.17 -19.83
CA GLN A 99 0.84 15.65 -19.11
C GLN A 99 1.06 14.15 -19.35
N TYR A 100 0.06 13.48 -19.92
CA TYR A 100 -0.02 12.02 -19.94
C TYR A 100 1.22 11.37 -20.57
N GLU A 101 1.64 11.79 -21.74
CA GLU A 101 2.75 11.18 -22.47
C GLU A 101 4.06 11.25 -21.69
N HIS A 102 4.41 12.41 -21.14
CA HIS A 102 5.62 12.59 -20.34
C HIS A 102 5.56 11.81 -19.01
N GLN A 103 4.42 11.88 -18.32
CA GLN A 103 4.26 11.16 -17.04
C GLN A 103 4.19 9.65 -17.24
N LEU A 104 3.65 9.15 -18.35
CA LEU A 104 3.72 7.74 -18.72
C LEU A 104 5.18 7.30 -18.92
N ALA A 105 5.98 8.09 -19.63
CA ALA A 105 7.40 7.80 -19.82
C ALA A 105 8.16 7.79 -18.48
N GLY A 106 7.88 8.74 -17.60
CA GLY A 106 8.47 8.83 -16.26
C GLY A 106 8.08 7.65 -15.36
N MET A 107 6.82 7.25 -15.40
CA MET A 107 6.29 6.08 -14.70
C MET A 107 6.96 4.78 -15.19
N ARG A 108 7.05 4.59 -16.50
CA ARG A 108 7.73 3.43 -17.11
C ARG A 108 9.23 3.41 -16.78
N ALA A 109 9.88 4.56 -16.66
CA ALA A 109 11.26 4.65 -16.17
C ALA A 109 11.40 4.18 -14.72
N HIS A 110 10.44 4.53 -13.84
CA HIS A 110 10.41 3.99 -12.48
C HIS A 110 10.22 2.47 -12.48
N ASN A 111 9.31 1.93 -13.25
CA ASN A 111 9.09 0.47 -13.33
C ASN A 111 10.36 -0.28 -13.75
N ARG A 112 11.10 0.24 -14.74
CA ARG A 112 12.38 -0.36 -15.20
C ARG A 112 13.42 -0.35 -14.09
N TRP A 113 13.60 0.79 -13.41
CA TRP A 113 14.50 0.88 -12.27
C TRP A 113 14.10 -0.08 -11.15
N LEU A 114 12.82 -0.15 -10.81
CA LEU A 114 12.32 -1.01 -9.73
C LEU A 114 12.55 -2.50 -10.03
N ALA A 115 12.39 -2.91 -11.28
CA ALA A 115 12.66 -4.29 -11.69
C ALA A 115 14.14 -4.66 -11.47
N GLU A 116 15.08 -3.80 -11.87
CA GLU A 116 16.52 -4.00 -11.61
C GLU A 116 16.81 -4.00 -10.11
N PHE A 117 16.26 -3.06 -9.36
CA PHE A 117 16.44 -2.97 -7.92
C PHE A 117 15.91 -4.22 -7.18
N CYS A 118 14.78 -4.77 -7.61
CA CYS A 118 14.25 -6.02 -7.05
C CYS A 118 15.12 -7.23 -7.42
N ALA A 119 15.68 -7.25 -8.64
CA ALA A 119 16.56 -8.33 -9.11
C ALA A 119 17.88 -8.45 -8.33
N GLU A 120 18.33 -7.39 -7.64
CA GLU A 120 19.49 -7.46 -6.74
C GLU A 120 19.23 -8.36 -5.52
N GLN A 121 17.98 -8.46 -5.07
CA GLN A 121 17.54 -9.22 -3.89
C GLN A 121 16.22 -9.98 -4.16
N PRO A 122 16.18 -10.90 -5.13
CA PRO A 122 14.93 -11.46 -5.66
C PRO A 122 14.15 -12.28 -4.62
N VAL A 123 14.83 -12.87 -3.63
CA VAL A 123 14.17 -13.60 -2.54
C VAL A 123 13.46 -12.65 -1.57
N ARG A 124 13.99 -11.45 -1.39
CA ARG A 124 13.61 -10.52 -0.33
C ARG A 124 12.67 -9.40 -0.78
N ARG A 125 12.63 -9.07 -2.07
CA ARG A 125 11.91 -7.90 -2.60
C ARG A 125 10.73 -8.29 -3.48
N ALA A 126 9.60 -7.60 -3.25
CA ALA A 126 8.42 -7.65 -4.08
C ALA A 126 8.06 -6.21 -4.50
N GLY A 127 8.54 -5.77 -5.65
CA GLY A 127 8.26 -4.42 -6.18
C GLY A 127 6.84 -4.32 -6.72
N ILE A 128 6.19 -3.18 -6.47
CA ILE A 128 4.87 -2.83 -6.98
C ILE A 128 5.05 -1.94 -8.21
N GLY A 129 4.70 -2.45 -9.38
CA GLY A 129 4.73 -1.70 -10.63
C GLY A 129 3.62 -0.66 -10.71
N LEU A 130 3.87 0.41 -11.43
CA LEU A 130 2.96 1.54 -11.60
C LEU A 130 2.20 1.43 -12.91
N ILE A 131 0.94 1.85 -12.91
CA ILE A 131 0.08 1.98 -14.09
C ILE A 131 -0.69 3.29 -14.05
N HIS A 132 -1.20 3.73 -15.21
CA HIS A 132 -2.17 4.82 -15.32
C HIS A 132 -3.53 4.31 -15.80
N LEU A 133 -4.60 5.05 -15.49
CA LEU A 133 -5.97 4.74 -15.95
C LEU A 133 -6.44 5.62 -17.11
N ASN A 134 -5.60 6.50 -17.62
CA ASN A 134 -5.92 7.44 -18.69
C ASN A 134 -6.15 6.75 -20.04
N ASN A 135 -5.39 5.70 -20.31
CA ASN A 135 -5.50 4.84 -21.49
C ASN A 135 -5.43 3.37 -21.05
N ILE A 136 -6.48 2.63 -21.34
CA ILE A 136 -6.60 1.23 -20.90
C ILE A 136 -5.68 0.31 -21.69
N ASP A 137 -5.36 0.60 -22.94
CA ASP A 137 -4.45 -0.21 -23.73
C ASP A 137 -3.02 -0.08 -23.19
N ASP A 138 -2.55 1.14 -22.91
CA ASP A 138 -1.27 1.38 -22.22
C ASP A 138 -1.22 0.70 -20.84
N ALA A 139 -2.32 0.78 -20.07
CA ALA A 139 -2.39 0.13 -18.76
C ALA A 139 -2.25 -1.39 -18.84
N ILE A 140 -2.85 -2.02 -19.86
CA ILE A 140 -2.72 -3.46 -20.12
C ILE A 140 -1.30 -3.82 -20.53
N GLU A 141 -0.67 -3.04 -21.41
CA GLU A 141 0.75 -3.23 -21.77
C GLU A 141 1.66 -3.14 -20.54
N ASP A 142 1.42 -2.16 -19.65
CA ASP A 142 2.19 -2.01 -18.41
C ASP A 142 1.95 -3.18 -17.44
N VAL A 143 0.74 -3.71 -17.32
CA VAL A 143 0.41 -4.93 -16.54
C VAL A 143 1.19 -6.14 -17.08
N GLU A 144 1.20 -6.35 -18.40
CA GLU A 144 1.93 -7.44 -19.04
C GLU A 144 3.44 -7.28 -18.82
N TRP A 145 3.95 -6.05 -18.94
CA TRP A 145 5.36 -5.75 -18.69
C TRP A 145 5.76 -6.04 -17.24
N ILE A 146 4.95 -5.61 -16.26
CA ILE A 146 5.13 -5.84 -14.82
C ILE A 146 5.20 -7.34 -14.51
N ALA A 147 4.25 -8.12 -15.05
CA ALA A 147 4.23 -9.57 -14.89
C ALA A 147 5.48 -10.25 -15.47
N LYS A 148 5.91 -9.82 -16.66
CA LYS A 148 7.08 -10.37 -17.36
C LYS A 148 8.40 -10.09 -16.63
N HIS A 149 8.50 -8.98 -15.89
CA HIS A 149 9.72 -8.56 -15.21
C HIS A 149 9.73 -8.87 -13.70
N ASP A 150 8.88 -9.81 -13.27
CA ASP A 150 8.81 -10.33 -11.89
C ASP A 150 8.61 -9.25 -10.82
N LEU A 151 7.88 -8.18 -11.15
CA LEU A 151 7.42 -7.24 -10.14
C LEU A 151 6.24 -7.87 -9.38
N ARG A 152 6.57 -8.89 -8.57
CA ARG A 152 5.59 -9.75 -7.88
C ARG A 152 4.76 -9.03 -6.81
N GLY A 153 5.13 -7.81 -6.44
CA GLY A 153 4.28 -6.93 -5.63
C GLY A 153 2.98 -6.56 -6.32
N GLY A 154 2.89 -6.75 -7.63
CA GLY A 154 1.70 -6.46 -8.41
C GLY A 154 1.67 -5.02 -8.93
N VAL A 155 0.48 -4.44 -9.01
CA VAL A 155 0.27 -3.10 -9.55
C VAL A 155 -0.21 -2.12 -8.48
N LEU A 156 0.30 -0.89 -8.51
CA LEU A 156 -0.30 0.21 -7.75
C LEU A 156 -1.50 0.73 -8.56
N LEU A 157 -2.69 0.44 -8.08
CA LEU A 157 -3.93 0.85 -8.71
C LEU A 157 -4.19 2.33 -8.41
N PRO A 158 -4.20 3.23 -9.41
CA PRO A 158 -4.54 4.62 -9.16
C PRO A 158 -5.97 4.77 -8.63
N LEU A 159 -6.16 5.69 -7.70
CA LEU A 159 -7.48 6.04 -7.19
C LEU A 159 -7.76 7.50 -7.57
N PRO A 160 -8.61 7.76 -8.58
CA PRO A 160 -8.99 9.12 -8.94
C PRO A 160 -9.70 9.82 -7.78
N SER A 161 -9.30 11.05 -7.45
CA SER A 161 -10.06 11.86 -6.51
C SER A 161 -11.37 12.33 -7.16
N PRO A 162 -12.36 12.80 -6.38
CA PRO A 162 -13.58 13.38 -6.94
C PRO A 162 -13.35 14.59 -7.86
N ALA A 163 -12.16 15.18 -7.82
CA ALA A 163 -11.78 16.32 -8.64
C ALA A 163 -11.27 15.92 -10.04
N GLU A 164 -10.78 14.69 -10.23
CA GLU A 164 -10.28 14.19 -11.51
C GLU A 164 -11.45 13.71 -12.40
N VAL A 165 -12.22 14.66 -12.90
CA VAL A 165 -13.43 14.40 -13.73
C VAL A 165 -13.14 13.79 -15.11
N HIS A 166 -11.88 13.77 -15.53
CA HIS A 166 -11.46 13.14 -16.80
C HIS A 166 -11.26 11.62 -16.68
N LEU A 167 -11.24 11.07 -15.46
CA LEU A 167 -11.18 9.63 -15.22
C LEU A 167 -12.53 9.11 -14.73
N LYS A 168 -12.83 7.88 -15.09
CA LYS A 168 -14.03 7.18 -14.65
C LYS A 168 -13.82 6.56 -13.26
N PRO A 169 -14.89 6.34 -12.48
CA PRO A 169 -14.78 5.63 -11.22
C PRO A 169 -14.39 4.16 -11.46
N LEU A 170 -13.66 3.54 -10.50
CA LEU A 170 -13.08 2.20 -10.66
C LEU A 170 -14.08 1.09 -11.00
N ASN A 171 -15.36 1.27 -10.71
CA ASN A 171 -16.40 0.31 -11.07
C ASN A 171 -16.90 0.42 -12.51
N HIS A 172 -16.43 1.42 -13.30
CA HIS A 172 -16.91 1.63 -14.65
C HIS A 172 -16.52 0.46 -15.58
N PRO A 173 -17.47 -0.03 -16.44
CA PRO A 173 -17.22 -1.20 -17.30
C PRO A 173 -16.05 -1.06 -18.29
N ASP A 174 -15.68 0.16 -18.65
CA ASP A 174 -14.52 0.39 -19.53
C ASP A 174 -13.22 -0.17 -18.96
N TYR A 175 -13.12 -0.34 -17.65
CA TYR A 175 -11.97 -0.95 -16.98
C TYR A 175 -12.03 -2.49 -16.97
N ASP A 176 -13.09 -3.13 -17.43
CA ASP A 176 -13.22 -4.60 -17.33
C ASP A 176 -12.10 -5.33 -18.07
N ARG A 177 -11.60 -4.78 -19.20
CA ARG A 177 -10.43 -5.34 -19.90
C ARG A 177 -9.16 -5.30 -19.04
N LEU A 178 -8.97 -4.22 -18.28
CA LEU A 178 -7.84 -4.08 -17.36
C LEU A 178 -7.98 -5.07 -16.18
N TRP A 179 -9.19 -5.19 -15.62
CA TRP A 179 -9.44 -6.17 -14.55
C TRP A 179 -9.18 -7.60 -15.00
N ALA A 180 -9.57 -7.95 -16.24
CA ALA A 180 -9.25 -9.24 -16.82
C ALA A 180 -7.74 -9.45 -16.94
N ALA A 181 -7.00 -8.49 -17.49
CA ALA A 181 -5.55 -8.56 -17.65
C ALA A 181 -4.82 -8.75 -16.32
N ILE A 182 -5.17 -7.97 -15.27
CA ILE A 182 -4.59 -8.08 -13.94
C ILE A 182 -4.90 -9.46 -13.32
N GLN A 183 -6.14 -9.93 -13.46
CA GLN A 183 -6.56 -11.24 -12.98
C GLN A 183 -5.80 -12.39 -13.66
N ASP A 184 -5.67 -12.34 -14.98
CA ASP A 184 -5.03 -13.38 -15.77
C ASP A 184 -3.52 -13.41 -15.55
N ALA A 185 -2.90 -12.24 -15.33
CA ALA A 185 -1.51 -12.11 -14.90
C ALA A 185 -1.30 -12.57 -13.44
N GLY A 186 -2.37 -12.75 -12.65
CA GLY A 186 -2.29 -13.15 -11.25
C GLY A 186 -1.64 -12.09 -10.36
N LEU A 187 -1.65 -10.81 -10.76
CA LEU A 187 -1.07 -9.71 -10.01
C LEU A 187 -2.00 -9.22 -8.88
N VAL A 188 -1.40 -8.67 -7.85
CA VAL A 188 -2.13 -8.02 -6.74
C VAL A 188 -2.40 -6.57 -7.11
N MET A 189 -3.61 -6.08 -6.90
CA MET A 189 -3.95 -4.66 -6.96
C MET A 189 -3.68 -4.03 -5.60
N ASN A 190 -2.76 -3.09 -5.55
CA ASN A 190 -2.41 -2.37 -4.33
C ASN A 190 -2.99 -0.97 -4.38
N GLN A 191 -3.53 -0.49 -3.27
CA GLN A 191 -3.78 0.93 -3.03
C GLN A 191 -3.08 1.36 -1.76
N HIS A 192 -2.62 2.61 -1.75
CA HIS A 192 -1.84 3.18 -0.65
C HIS A 192 -2.50 4.45 -0.10
N SER A 193 -2.33 4.70 1.18
CA SER A 193 -2.73 5.95 1.83
C SER A 193 -2.24 7.16 1.03
N GLY A 194 -3.03 8.23 1.00
CA GLY A 194 -2.76 9.43 0.19
C GLY A 194 -3.39 9.43 -1.20
N GLN A 195 -3.60 8.24 -1.81
CA GLN A 195 -4.28 8.17 -3.11
C GLN A 195 -5.74 8.64 -3.03
N GLY A 196 -6.20 9.31 -4.08
CA GLY A 196 -7.57 9.80 -4.21
C GLY A 196 -7.93 10.96 -3.30
N SER A 197 -7.00 11.46 -2.50
CA SER A 197 -7.21 12.63 -1.65
C SER A 197 -7.20 13.91 -2.47
N PRO A 198 -8.18 14.80 -2.33
CA PRO A 198 -8.18 16.08 -3.02
C PRO A 198 -7.10 17.01 -2.47
N SER A 199 -6.62 17.93 -3.32
CA SER A 199 -5.76 19.02 -2.86
C SER A 199 -6.61 20.13 -2.24
N TYR A 200 -6.25 20.55 -1.03
CA TYR A 200 -6.91 21.69 -0.34
C TYR A 200 -6.18 23.02 -0.58
N GLY A 201 -5.11 23.00 -1.37
CA GLY A 201 -4.29 24.20 -1.60
C GLY A 201 -3.59 24.72 -0.34
N PRO A 202 -2.97 25.90 -0.41
CA PRO A 202 -2.37 26.55 0.76
C PRO A 202 -3.45 27.14 1.67
N GLY A 203 -3.44 26.80 2.95
CA GLY A 203 -4.41 27.36 3.92
C GLY A 203 -4.18 26.84 5.33
N GLN A 204 -4.81 27.49 6.29
CA GLN A 204 -4.75 27.05 7.69
C GLN A 204 -5.40 25.68 7.83
N GLY A 205 -4.63 24.71 8.30
CA GLY A 205 -5.10 23.34 8.54
C GLY A 205 -5.15 22.45 7.30
N SER A 206 -4.85 22.94 6.09
CA SER A 206 -4.94 22.16 4.85
C SER A 206 -4.16 20.85 4.90
N SER A 207 -2.90 20.86 5.36
CA SER A 207 -2.09 19.65 5.48
C SER A 207 -2.61 18.69 6.56
N ALA A 208 -3.12 19.22 7.68
CA ALA A 208 -3.68 18.40 8.75
C ALA A 208 -4.99 17.75 8.32
N LEU A 209 -5.85 18.48 7.58
CA LEU A 209 -7.08 17.93 6.99
C LEU A 209 -6.75 16.82 5.99
N TRP A 210 -5.81 17.06 5.08
CA TRP A 210 -5.36 16.08 4.12
C TRP A 210 -4.85 14.81 4.80
N ALA A 211 -3.97 14.93 5.80
CA ALA A 211 -3.44 13.80 6.55
C ALA A 211 -4.53 13.04 7.33
N MET A 212 -5.53 13.75 7.86
CA MET A 212 -6.64 13.12 8.59
C MET A 212 -7.58 12.35 7.64
N GLU A 213 -7.79 12.86 6.43
CA GLU A 213 -8.75 12.29 5.47
C GLU A 213 -8.16 11.23 4.52
N MET A 214 -6.83 11.05 4.50
CA MET A 214 -6.18 10.03 3.64
C MET A 214 -6.83 8.66 3.77
N SER A 215 -7.07 8.20 4.99
CA SER A 215 -7.70 6.89 5.24
C SER A 215 -9.16 6.83 4.81
N PHE A 216 -9.86 7.96 4.77
CA PHE A 216 -11.23 8.04 4.26
C PHE A 216 -11.25 7.92 2.73
N PHE A 217 -10.38 8.66 2.03
CA PHE A 217 -10.38 8.64 0.56
C PHE A 217 -9.95 7.28 -0.01
N ILE A 218 -9.00 6.59 0.59
CA ILE A 218 -8.60 5.25 0.14
C ILE A 218 -9.75 4.23 0.23
N GLN A 219 -10.66 4.35 1.20
CA GLN A 219 -11.83 3.47 1.35
C GLN A 219 -12.82 3.58 0.18
N ARG A 220 -12.75 4.66 -0.62
CA ARG A 220 -13.57 4.79 -1.83
C ARG A 220 -13.24 3.71 -2.87
N GLY A 221 -11.96 3.39 -3.08
CA GLY A 221 -11.55 2.31 -3.98
C GLY A 221 -12.16 0.97 -3.57
N TYR A 222 -12.10 0.66 -2.28
CA TYR A 222 -12.72 -0.53 -1.71
C TYR A 222 -14.23 -0.59 -1.98
N SER A 223 -14.95 0.49 -1.69
CA SER A 223 -16.38 0.57 -1.93
C SER A 223 -16.74 0.47 -3.42
N HIS A 224 -15.98 1.13 -4.31
CA HIS A 224 -16.21 1.10 -5.76
C HIS A 224 -16.03 -0.31 -6.34
N LEU A 225 -14.97 -1.03 -5.94
CA LEU A 225 -14.68 -2.36 -6.46
C LEU A 225 -15.70 -3.40 -5.95
N ILE A 226 -16.12 -3.30 -4.68
CA ILE A 226 -17.08 -4.22 -4.09
C ILE A 226 -18.49 -3.92 -4.59
N MET A 227 -19.03 -2.73 -4.28
CA MET A 227 -20.43 -2.37 -4.60
C MET A 227 -20.67 -2.28 -6.10
N GLY A 228 -19.66 -1.87 -6.88
CA GLY A 228 -19.70 -1.85 -8.34
C GLY A 228 -19.56 -3.22 -9.02
N GLY A 229 -19.49 -4.32 -8.24
CA GLY A 229 -19.51 -5.69 -8.75
C GLY A 229 -18.24 -6.11 -9.51
N VAL A 230 -17.12 -5.40 -9.35
CA VAL A 230 -15.85 -5.78 -10.02
C VAL A 230 -15.41 -7.16 -9.55
N PHE A 231 -15.44 -7.42 -8.24
CA PHE A 231 -15.08 -8.74 -7.71
C PHE A 231 -16.11 -9.84 -8.01
N GLU A 232 -17.34 -9.50 -8.38
CA GLU A 232 -18.30 -10.48 -8.89
C GLU A 232 -17.92 -10.91 -10.32
N ARG A 233 -17.59 -9.94 -11.20
CA ARG A 233 -17.18 -10.21 -12.59
C ARG A 233 -15.80 -10.85 -12.68
N PHE A 234 -14.88 -10.46 -11.76
CA PHE A 234 -13.48 -10.92 -11.74
C PHE A 234 -13.14 -11.54 -10.36
N PRO A 235 -13.61 -12.77 -10.08
CA PRO A 235 -13.56 -13.36 -8.75
C PRO A 235 -12.16 -13.71 -8.23
N LYS A 236 -11.14 -13.78 -9.08
CA LYS A 236 -9.76 -14.10 -8.70
C LYS A 236 -8.89 -12.87 -8.45
N LEU A 237 -9.42 -11.67 -8.68
CA LEU A 237 -8.70 -10.44 -8.34
C LEU A 237 -8.37 -10.41 -6.84
N ARG A 238 -7.16 -9.96 -6.53
CA ARG A 238 -6.65 -9.76 -5.17
C ARG A 238 -6.38 -8.27 -4.98
N TYR A 239 -6.89 -7.70 -3.92
CA TYR A 239 -6.84 -6.27 -3.65
C TYR A 239 -6.41 -6.00 -2.21
N ILE A 240 -5.43 -5.12 -2.02
CA ILE A 240 -4.94 -4.73 -0.70
C ILE A 240 -4.94 -3.21 -0.56
N LEU A 241 -5.33 -2.74 0.63
CA LEU A 241 -5.22 -1.35 1.05
C LEU A 241 -4.10 -1.26 2.09
N THR A 242 -3.09 -0.46 1.82
CA THR A 242 -1.90 -0.33 2.67
C THR A 242 -1.86 1.04 3.34
N GLU A 243 -1.30 1.09 4.55
CA GLU A 243 -1.15 2.29 5.40
C GLU A 243 -2.47 2.98 5.77
N SER A 244 -3.55 2.23 5.83
CA SER A 244 -4.86 2.76 6.22
C SER A 244 -5.42 2.12 7.50
N GLY A 245 -4.66 1.23 8.11
CA GLY A 245 -5.14 0.34 9.17
C GLY A 245 -6.21 -0.63 8.69
N SER A 246 -6.77 -1.41 9.60
CA SER A 246 -7.85 -2.37 9.31
C SER A 246 -9.10 -2.18 10.17
N ALA A 247 -9.01 -1.40 11.25
CA ALA A 247 -10.09 -1.22 12.23
C ALA A 247 -11.38 -0.61 11.66
N TRP A 248 -11.30 0.11 10.55
CA TRP A 248 -12.45 0.70 9.85
C TRP A 248 -13.26 -0.33 9.05
N ALA A 249 -12.62 -1.39 8.57
CA ALA A 249 -13.21 -2.29 7.57
C ALA A 249 -14.43 -3.06 8.07
N PRO A 250 -14.49 -3.59 9.31
CA PRO A 250 -15.69 -4.28 9.80
C PRO A 250 -16.94 -3.40 9.78
N ARG A 251 -16.80 -2.13 10.17
CA ARG A 251 -17.91 -1.18 10.16
C ARG A 251 -18.37 -0.86 8.74
N LEU A 252 -17.44 -0.63 7.82
CA LEU A 252 -17.78 -0.36 6.43
C LEU A 252 -18.41 -1.57 5.75
N MET A 253 -17.96 -2.79 6.02
CA MET A 253 -18.60 -4.02 5.55
C MET A 253 -20.05 -4.12 6.03
N GLN A 254 -20.30 -3.89 7.32
CA GLN A 254 -21.64 -3.90 7.89
C GLN A 254 -22.55 -2.84 7.25
N GLN A 255 -22.01 -1.64 7.00
CA GLN A 255 -22.76 -0.58 6.32
C GLN A 255 -23.13 -0.96 4.88
N MET A 256 -22.17 -1.54 4.13
CA MET A 256 -22.41 -1.99 2.76
C MET A 256 -23.43 -3.14 2.72
N ASP A 257 -23.38 -4.09 3.66
CA ASP A 257 -24.35 -5.19 3.74
C ASP A 257 -25.76 -4.65 4.05
N GLY A 258 -25.87 -3.64 4.91
CA GLY A 258 -27.15 -2.97 5.15
C GLY A 258 -27.71 -2.28 3.91
N MET A 259 -26.87 -1.56 3.17
CA MET A 259 -27.24 -0.94 1.89
C MET A 259 -27.63 -1.99 0.83
N TYR A 260 -26.90 -3.11 0.77
CA TYR A 260 -27.20 -4.21 -0.14
C TYR A 260 -28.59 -4.79 0.07
N MET A 261 -29.06 -4.92 1.31
CA MET A 261 -30.40 -5.43 1.60
C MET A 261 -31.49 -4.51 1.03
N ALA A 262 -31.32 -3.20 1.15
CA ALA A 262 -32.23 -2.20 0.57
C ALA A 262 -32.13 -2.20 -0.97
N TRP A 263 -30.92 -2.21 -1.53
CA TRP A 263 -30.68 -2.30 -2.97
C TRP A 263 -31.37 -3.52 -3.59
N LYS A 264 -31.23 -4.69 -2.96
CA LYS A 264 -31.86 -5.94 -3.42
C LYS A 264 -33.41 -5.87 -3.35
N ALA A 265 -33.95 -5.06 -2.47
CA ALA A 265 -35.40 -4.80 -2.39
C ALA A 265 -35.89 -3.82 -3.48
N GLY A 266 -35.00 -3.21 -4.27
CA GLY A 266 -35.31 -2.31 -5.38
C GLY A 266 -35.28 -0.82 -5.02
N TYR A 267 -34.89 -0.45 -3.79
CA TYR A 267 -34.81 0.95 -3.38
C TYR A 267 -33.84 1.14 -2.20
N ILE A 268 -33.14 2.26 -2.19
CA ILE A 268 -32.33 2.73 -1.06
C ILE A 268 -32.87 4.06 -0.61
N GLY A 269 -33.68 4.07 0.50
CA GLY A 269 -34.46 5.23 0.88
C GLY A 269 -35.47 5.59 -0.23
N GLU A 270 -35.38 6.82 -0.78
CA GLU A 270 -36.18 7.29 -1.91
C GLU A 270 -35.55 7.00 -3.29
N ILE A 271 -34.37 6.41 -3.32
CA ILE A 271 -33.66 6.10 -4.58
C ILE A 271 -34.18 4.78 -5.14
N ASP A 272 -34.80 4.82 -6.33
CA ASP A 272 -35.19 3.63 -7.08
C ASP A 272 -33.94 2.93 -7.66
N THR A 273 -33.69 1.73 -7.18
CA THR A 273 -32.58 0.87 -7.63
C THR A 273 -33.05 -0.34 -8.43
N SER A 274 -34.32 -0.39 -8.82
CA SER A 274 -34.92 -1.54 -9.53
C SER A 274 -34.26 -1.83 -10.89
N LYS A 275 -33.59 -0.84 -11.50
CA LYS A 275 -32.84 -0.97 -12.75
C LYS A 275 -31.36 -1.29 -12.57
N ASP A 276 -30.85 -1.21 -11.34
CA ASP A 276 -29.48 -1.53 -11.00
C ASP A 276 -29.41 -2.97 -10.51
N PRO A 277 -28.79 -3.91 -11.26
CA PRO A 277 -28.72 -5.30 -10.82
C PRO A 277 -27.89 -5.38 -9.53
N ALA A 278 -28.51 -5.85 -8.45
CA ALA A 278 -27.84 -6.08 -7.18
C ALA A 278 -26.79 -7.21 -7.33
N LEU A 279 -25.77 -7.14 -6.49
CA LEU A 279 -24.78 -8.22 -6.34
C LEU A 279 -25.47 -9.55 -5.99
N LYS A 280 -24.86 -10.69 -6.35
CA LYS A 280 -25.37 -12.02 -6.00
C LYS A 280 -25.21 -12.31 -4.51
N GLU A 281 -24.06 -11.94 -3.96
CA GLU A 281 -23.68 -12.14 -2.58
C GLU A 281 -23.61 -10.80 -1.82
N PRO A 282 -23.70 -10.80 -0.48
CA PRO A 282 -23.48 -9.61 0.31
C PRO A 282 -22.07 -9.00 0.09
N PRO A 283 -21.91 -7.68 0.14
CA PRO A 283 -20.61 -7.01 0.00
C PRO A 283 -19.50 -7.59 0.87
N SER A 284 -19.80 -7.97 2.11
CA SER A 284 -18.84 -8.61 3.02
C SER A 284 -18.29 -9.95 2.51
N PHE A 285 -19.03 -10.67 1.67
CA PHE A 285 -18.55 -11.88 1.01
C PHE A 285 -17.37 -11.56 0.06
N TYR A 286 -17.52 -10.53 -0.78
CA TYR A 286 -16.46 -10.10 -1.70
C TYR A 286 -15.25 -9.52 -0.95
N ALA A 287 -15.50 -8.74 0.10
CA ALA A 287 -14.48 -8.20 0.97
C ALA A 287 -13.58 -9.32 1.54
N ARG A 288 -14.19 -10.35 2.13
CA ARG A 288 -13.46 -11.49 2.71
C ARG A 288 -12.74 -12.35 1.68
N ARG A 289 -13.28 -12.45 0.46
CA ARG A 289 -12.69 -13.25 -0.62
C ARG A 289 -11.53 -12.54 -1.30
N ASN A 290 -11.67 -11.25 -1.58
CA ASN A 290 -10.82 -10.52 -2.50
C ASN A 290 -9.91 -9.47 -1.85
N CYS A 291 -10.17 -9.06 -0.59
CA CYS A 291 -9.49 -7.92 0.02
C CYS A 291 -8.53 -8.34 1.14
N TRP A 292 -7.41 -7.62 1.22
CA TRP A 292 -6.40 -7.69 2.29
C TRP A 292 -6.15 -6.30 2.86
N TYR A 293 -5.54 -6.24 4.04
CA TYR A 293 -5.31 -5.01 4.78
C TYR A 293 -3.85 -4.94 5.19
N GLY A 294 -3.09 -4.04 4.58
CA GLY A 294 -1.72 -3.70 4.96
C GLY A 294 -1.76 -2.78 6.18
N ALA A 295 -1.75 -3.38 7.35
CA ALA A 295 -1.73 -2.65 8.61
C ALA A 295 -0.29 -2.18 8.90
N SER A 296 0.09 -1.05 8.31
CA SER A 296 1.38 -0.42 8.56
C SER A 296 1.41 0.12 9.98
N PHE A 297 2.51 -0.13 10.70
CA PHE A 297 2.63 0.24 12.12
C PHE A 297 1.33 0.02 12.93
N PRO A 298 0.77 -1.22 12.96
CA PRO A 298 -0.59 -1.46 13.43
C PRO A 298 -0.82 -1.00 14.86
N SER A 299 -2.00 -0.46 15.10
CA SER A 299 -2.50 -0.17 16.44
C SER A 299 -3.08 -1.42 17.11
N VAL A 300 -3.25 -1.37 18.41
CA VAL A 300 -3.96 -2.42 19.16
C VAL A 300 -5.40 -2.62 18.63
N ALA A 301 -6.05 -1.55 18.15
CA ALA A 301 -7.39 -1.63 17.60
C ALA A 301 -7.42 -2.40 16.26
N ASP A 302 -6.41 -2.22 15.40
CA ASP A 302 -6.29 -2.97 14.15
C ASP A 302 -6.18 -4.46 14.42
N ILE A 303 -5.32 -4.85 15.37
CA ILE A 303 -5.09 -6.25 15.71
C ILE A 303 -6.29 -6.87 16.43
N LYS A 304 -6.98 -6.14 17.30
CA LYS A 304 -8.22 -6.63 17.93
C LYS A 304 -9.35 -6.86 16.91
N GLY A 305 -9.38 -6.09 15.82
CA GLY A 305 -10.35 -6.24 14.72
C GLY A 305 -10.06 -7.37 13.72
N ARG A 306 -8.92 -8.07 13.83
CA ARG A 306 -8.42 -9.01 12.81
C ARG A 306 -9.38 -10.18 12.49
N GLU A 307 -10.11 -10.68 13.47
CA GLU A 307 -11.07 -11.77 13.25
C GLU A 307 -12.24 -11.35 12.35
N ALA A 308 -12.70 -10.11 12.50
CA ALA A 308 -13.82 -9.59 11.74
C ALA A 308 -13.49 -9.41 10.24
N VAL A 309 -12.22 -9.10 9.91
CA VAL A 309 -11.76 -8.99 8.52
C VAL A 309 -11.18 -10.31 7.98
N GLY A 310 -10.79 -11.21 8.85
CA GLY A 310 -10.06 -12.44 8.57
C GLY A 310 -8.58 -12.33 8.94
N ILE A 311 -8.10 -13.21 9.82
CA ILE A 311 -6.71 -13.20 10.29
C ILE A 311 -5.74 -13.36 9.11
N ASP A 312 -6.10 -14.17 8.12
CA ASP A 312 -5.35 -14.42 6.89
C ASP A 312 -5.39 -13.25 5.88
N ARG A 313 -6.03 -12.15 6.26
CA ARG A 313 -6.18 -10.93 5.43
C ARG A 313 -5.40 -9.75 5.96
N VAL A 314 -4.84 -9.82 7.15
CA VAL A 314 -4.06 -8.74 7.78
C VAL A 314 -2.58 -8.98 7.55
N LEU A 315 -1.87 -7.96 7.08
CA LEU A 315 -0.43 -7.95 6.85
C LEU A 315 0.20 -6.83 7.67
N TRP A 316 1.31 -7.12 8.35
CA TRP A 316 2.09 -6.13 9.07
C TRP A 316 3.02 -5.35 8.11
N GLY A 317 3.27 -4.07 8.41
CA GLY A 317 4.25 -3.23 7.71
C GLY A 317 4.93 -2.25 8.65
N ASN A 318 6.16 -1.84 8.31
CA ASN A 318 6.93 -0.85 9.09
C ASN A 318 7.09 0.51 8.42
N ASP A 319 6.68 0.61 7.16
CA ASP A 319 6.70 1.84 6.36
C ASP A 319 8.11 2.45 6.21
N TYR A 320 9.13 1.61 6.07
CA TYR A 320 10.51 2.05 5.87
C TYR A 320 10.70 2.71 4.49
N PRO A 321 11.38 3.83 4.33
CA PRO A 321 12.13 4.60 5.33
C PRO A 321 11.41 5.87 5.83
N HIS A 322 10.09 5.88 5.83
CA HIS A 322 9.30 7.05 6.24
C HIS A 322 9.50 7.39 7.72
N TYR A 323 9.39 8.68 8.01
CA TYR A 323 9.59 9.21 9.37
C TYR A 323 8.50 8.79 10.35
N GLU A 324 7.27 8.59 9.84
CA GLU A 324 6.10 8.09 10.58
C GLU A 324 6.10 6.59 10.80
N GLY A 325 6.97 5.85 10.11
CA GLY A 325 7.09 4.40 10.20
C GLY A 325 7.69 3.88 11.50
N CYS A 326 7.76 2.56 11.65
CA CYS A 326 8.27 1.94 12.87
C CYS A 326 9.80 1.93 12.97
N TYR A 327 10.52 2.00 11.87
CA TYR A 327 11.99 1.93 11.90
C TYR A 327 12.60 3.04 12.76
N PRO A 328 13.58 2.76 13.63
CA PRO A 328 14.22 1.47 13.93
C PRO A 328 13.58 0.68 15.10
N TYR A 329 12.30 0.83 15.34
CA TYR A 329 11.56 0.28 16.49
C TYR A 329 10.50 -0.77 16.09
N SER A 330 10.73 -1.53 15.01
CA SER A 330 9.78 -2.56 14.56
C SER A 330 9.55 -3.64 15.61
N ARG A 331 10.59 -4.01 16.38
CA ARG A 331 10.47 -4.99 17.47
C ARG A 331 9.55 -4.49 18.58
N GLU A 332 9.67 -3.23 18.95
CA GLU A 332 8.81 -2.55 19.92
C GLU A 332 7.37 -2.45 19.41
N ASN A 333 7.17 -2.15 18.13
CA ASN A 333 5.84 -2.15 17.52
C ASN A 333 5.20 -3.54 17.54
N MET A 334 5.96 -4.61 17.23
CA MET A 334 5.46 -5.97 17.33
C MET A 334 5.04 -6.32 18.76
N ARG A 335 5.82 -5.96 19.77
CA ARG A 335 5.46 -6.15 21.19
C ARG A 335 4.23 -5.33 21.58
N PHE A 336 4.13 -4.11 21.08
CA PHE A 336 2.99 -3.25 21.35
C PHE A 336 1.68 -3.79 20.76
N ALA A 337 1.75 -4.35 19.56
CA ALA A 337 0.56 -4.78 18.82
C ALA A 337 0.16 -6.24 19.08
N PHE A 338 1.13 -7.14 19.34
CA PHE A 338 0.91 -8.59 19.32
C PHE A 338 1.21 -9.34 20.62
N SER A 339 1.56 -8.66 21.71
CA SER A 339 2.02 -9.33 22.92
C SER A 339 1.02 -10.29 23.57
N ASP A 340 -0.27 -10.09 23.35
CA ASP A 340 -1.39 -10.91 23.85
C ASP A 340 -2.07 -11.78 22.77
N ILE A 341 -1.42 -11.91 21.61
CA ILE A 341 -1.98 -12.64 20.46
C ILE A 341 -1.37 -14.03 20.35
N ASP A 342 -2.17 -14.99 19.91
CA ASP A 342 -1.70 -16.36 19.66
C ASP A 342 -0.54 -16.40 18.66
N GLU A 343 0.49 -17.20 18.96
CA GLU A 343 1.71 -17.31 18.16
C GLU A 343 1.43 -17.61 16.68
N LYS A 344 0.46 -18.50 16.40
CA LYS A 344 0.13 -18.88 15.03
C LYS A 344 -0.46 -17.69 14.25
N GLU A 345 -1.31 -16.90 14.89
CA GLU A 345 -1.89 -15.70 14.29
C GLU A 345 -0.83 -14.63 14.05
N VAL A 346 0.12 -14.47 14.99
CA VAL A 346 1.26 -13.56 14.83
C VAL A 346 2.12 -13.98 13.63
N ARG A 347 2.44 -15.28 13.47
CA ARG A 347 3.19 -15.80 12.31
C ARG A 347 2.49 -15.47 10.98
N MET A 348 1.18 -15.65 10.95
CA MET A 348 0.38 -15.31 9.77
C MET A 348 0.52 -13.83 9.43
N MET A 349 0.30 -12.92 10.38
CA MET A 349 0.27 -11.48 10.13
C MET A 349 1.66 -10.87 9.90
N LEU A 350 2.72 -11.40 10.53
CA LEU A 350 4.08 -10.91 10.36
C LEU A 350 4.76 -11.38 9.06
N GLY A 351 4.31 -12.49 8.45
CA GLY A 351 5.01 -13.01 7.29
C GLY A 351 4.21 -13.93 6.37
N GLU A 352 3.50 -14.93 6.90
CA GLU A 352 2.87 -15.97 6.07
C GLU A 352 1.80 -15.41 5.13
N ASN A 353 1.01 -14.42 5.58
CA ASN A 353 0.00 -13.77 4.76
C ASN A 353 0.64 -12.98 3.61
N ALA A 354 1.72 -12.23 3.89
CA ALA A 354 2.47 -11.52 2.86
C ALA A 354 3.13 -12.50 1.88
N ALA A 355 3.70 -13.59 2.40
CA ALA A 355 4.31 -14.63 1.56
C ALA A 355 3.29 -15.25 0.61
N LYS A 356 2.11 -15.58 1.09
CA LYS A 356 1.02 -16.15 0.28
C LYS A 356 0.49 -15.14 -0.75
N LEU A 357 0.35 -13.87 -0.38
CA LEU A 357 -0.20 -12.84 -1.26
C LEU A 357 0.76 -12.46 -2.38
N TYR A 358 2.06 -12.29 -2.05
CA TYR A 358 3.10 -11.77 -2.93
C TYR A 358 4.12 -12.83 -3.38
N ASN A 359 3.85 -14.10 -3.09
CA ASN A 359 4.66 -15.23 -3.54
C ASN A 359 6.12 -15.20 -3.05
N PHE A 360 6.34 -14.91 -1.75
CA PHE A 360 7.67 -15.08 -1.16
C PHE A 360 7.94 -16.56 -0.83
N ASP A 361 9.17 -16.97 -1.06
CA ASP A 361 9.66 -18.29 -0.62
C ASP A 361 10.08 -18.23 0.85
N LEU A 362 9.21 -18.72 1.74
CA LEU A 362 9.50 -18.75 3.18
C LEU A 362 10.71 -19.62 3.52
N GLU A 363 10.95 -20.72 2.80
CA GLU A 363 12.10 -21.59 3.04
C GLU A 363 13.42 -20.86 2.74
N ALA A 364 13.45 -20.09 1.66
CA ALA A 364 14.61 -19.27 1.31
C ALA A 364 14.86 -18.11 2.31
N LEU A 365 13.83 -17.66 3.03
CA LEU A 365 13.95 -16.60 4.05
C LEU A 365 14.33 -17.12 5.44
N LYS A 366 14.17 -18.41 5.74
CA LYS A 366 14.49 -19.01 7.06
C LYS A 366 15.92 -18.72 7.57
N PRO A 367 16.97 -18.81 6.75
CA PRO A 367 18.32 -18.50 7.23
C PRO A 367 18.47 -17.06 7.72
N LEU A 368 17.84 -16.10 7.05
CA LEU A 368 17.83 -14.69 7.46
C LEU A 368 17.00 -14.50 8.74
N ALA A 369 15.86 -15.15 8.84
CA ALA A 369 15.04 -15.11 10.05
C ALA A 369 15.78 -15.69 11.26
N ALA A 370 16.56 -16.75 11.07
CA ALA A 370 17.41 -17.31 12.11
C ALA A 370 18.54 -16.34 12.54
N GLN A 371 19.12 -15.59 11.61
CA GLN A 371 20.12 -14.56 11.88
C GLN A 371 19.52 -13.40 12.68
N VAL A 372 18.37 -12.89 12.27
CA VAL A 372 17.64 -11.79 12.92
C VAL A 372 17.09 -12.21 14.29
N ASN A 373 16.63 -13.45 14.40
CA ASN A 373 16.24 -14.16 15.61
C ASN A 373 15.17 -13.44 16.46
N ILE A 374 14.06 -13.01 15.85
CA ILE A 374 12.87 -12.56 16.58
C ILE A 374 12.04 -13.78 16.94
N ARG A 375 11.98 -14.15 18.23
CA ARG A 375 11.26 -15.33 18.70
C ARG A 375 9.88 -14.99 19.24
N PRO A 376 8.93 -15.95 19.26
CA PRO A 376 7.61 -15.75 19.84
C PRO A 376 7.64 -15.21 21.27
N ARG A 377 8.55 -15.70 22.10
CA ARG A 377 8.72 -15.23 23.49
C ARG A 377 9.15 -13.75 23.58
N ASP A 378 9.85 -13.21 22.56
CA ASP A 378 10.31 -11.82 22.57
C ASP A 378 9.16 -10.88 22.24
N VAL A 379 8.24 -11.30 21.36
CA VAL A 379 7.05 -10.54 20.99
C VAL A 379 5.95 -10.64 22.05
N ALA A 380 5.83 -11.78 22.74
CA ALA A 380 4.84 -11.99 23.80
C ALA A 380 5.09 -11.16 25.08
N VAL A 381 6.19 -10.42 25.16
CA VAL A 381 6.45 -9.48 26.27
C VAL A 381 5.83 -8.12 25.96
N PRO A 382 4.79 -7.67 26.70
CA PRO A 382 4.17 -6.39 26.46
C PRO A 382 5.17 -5.23 26.48
N LEU A 383 4.97 -4.26 25.61
CA LEU A 383 5.75 -3.01 25.63
C LEU A 383 5.30 -2.15 26.82
N THR A 384 6.19 -1.96 27.78
CA THR A 384 5.90 -1.17 29.00
C THR A 384 6.22 0.30 28.85
N GLU A 385 7.15 0.64 27.96
CA GLU A 385 7.58 2.02 27.69
C GLU A 385 7.76 2.23 26.19
N ILE A 386 7.12 3.27 25.68
CA ILE A 386 7.23 3.66 24.27
C ILE A 386 8.57 4.38 24.06
N PRO A 387 9.39 4.00 23.06
CA PRO A 387 10.69 4.63 22.79
C PRO A 387 10.54 6.16 22.64
N ALA A 388 11.22 6.93 23.48
CA ALA A 388 10.98 8.37 23.65
C ALA A 388 11.20 9.20 22.36
N ASP A 389 12.15 8.78 21.54
CA ASP A 389 12.55 9.42 20.27
C ASP A 389 11.84 8.84 19.03
N SER A 390 10.96 7.83 19.22
CA SER A 390 10.19 7.27 18.10
C SER A 390 9.18 8.26 17.55
N THR A 391 9.17 8.40 16.24
CA THR A 391 8.23 9.20 15.46
C THR A 391 7.07 8.39 14.91
N CYS A 392 7.08 7.07 15.13
CA CYS A 392 6.01 6.17 14.70
C CYS A 392 4.63 6.70 15.12
N ILE A 393 3.74 6.83 14.15
CA ILE A 393 2.41 7.46 14.37
C ILE A 393 1.57 6.69 15.40
N THR A 394 1.69 5.36 15.45
CA THR A 394 0.99 4.53 16.44
C THR A 394 1.47 4.83 17.87
N PHE A 395 2.77 5.00 18.04
CA PHE A 395 3.34 5.36 19.34
C PHE A 395 2.99 6.80 19.75
N GLN A 396 2.95 7.74 18.79
CA GLN A 396 2.50 9.11 19.07
C GLN A 396 1.03 9.15 19.52
N ARG A 397 0.15 8.39 18.88
CA ARG A 397 -1.26 8.24 19.28
C ARG A 397 -1.38 7.64 20.69
N ALA A 398 -0.65 6.58 20.99
CA ALA A 398 -0.68 5.95 22.31
C ALA A 398 -0.19 6.88 23.41
N ARG A 399 0.87 7.69 23.17
CA ARG A 399 1.30 8.74 24.13
C ARG A 399 0.22 9.80 24.35
N ALA A 400 -0.45 10.25 23.29
CA ALA A 400 -1.53 11.22 23.41
C ALA A 400 -2.70 10.68 24.24
N GLU A 401 -3.08 9.42 24.05
CA GLU A 401 -4.12 8.72 24.84
C GLU A 401 -3.73 8.62 26.32
N GLN A 402 -2.47 8.25 26.63
CA GLN A 402 -1.95 8.21 28.00
C GLN A 402 -1.99 9.60 28.67
N MET A 403 -1.61 10.66 27.95
CA MET A 403 -1.66 12.02 28.45
C MET A 403 -3.10 12.50 28.71
N MET A 404 -4.07 12.09 27.88
CA MET A 404 -5.47 12.42 28.09
C MET A 404 -6.09 11.66 29.26
N ALA A 405 -5.70 10.38 29.44
CA ALA A 405 -6.17 9.57 30.56
C ALA A 405 -5.62 10.00 31.93
N ALA A 406 -4.48 10.71 31.95
CA ALA A 406 -3.85 11.25 33.15
C ALA A 406 -4.40 12.63 33.61
N ARG A 407 -5.27 13.24 32.80
CA ARG A 407 -5.98 14.50 33.11
C ARG A 407 -7.36 14.25 33.70
#